data_33c360e561393be920ffda53acc8b8af
#
_entry.id   33c360e561393be920ffda53acc8b8af
#
_cell.length_a   1.000
_cell.length_b   1.000
_cell.length_c   1.000
_cell.angle_alpha   90.00
_cell.angle_beta   90.00
_cell.angle_gamma   90.00
#
_symmetry.space_group_name_H-M   'P 1'
#
loop_
_entity.id
_entity.type
_entity.pdbx_description
1 polymer ?
#
loop_
_entity_poly.entity_id
_entity_poly.type
_entity_poly.pdbx_seq_one_letter_code
_entity_poly.pdbx_strand_id
1 'polypeptide(L)'
;MSTVLGKGRAIAVAAIIALFAIPVGVAGPAAAAPPPPVAKYVALGDSYAAGQGTGVYLNACLQSPLGYPGLLDAQPRVNLLRNAACTGADFDAVDTQLSQLNRGTTLVTLTVGANGVNLPGLLAACVPDPTVPLCELAIGMANTYLATELGPELGETLAAISSISPNARIVVTGYPLPLAPGVANTVNDGVLFMNFVLSTTVTAAAAQGANVVYADVTVAFLGHGAFGPDPWLGEDPANPETFLHPTAEGYQAYAAVISAVR
;
A
#
# COMPACT_ATOMS: atom_id res chain seq x y z
N MET A 1 -55.33 -75.74 -41.48
CA MET A 1 -54.53 -76.95 -41.71
C MET A 1 -53.12 -76.53 -41.93
N SER A 2 -52.16 -77.22 -41.29
CA SER A 2 -50.71 -77.18 -41.39
C SER A 2 -50.00 -76.16 -40.50
N THR A 3 -49.58 -76.63 -39.37
CA THR A 3 -48.64 -76.18 -38.43
C THR A 3 -47.21 -76.19 -38.98
N VAL A 4 -46.41 -75.13 -38.78
CA VAL A 4 -44.92 -75.21 -38.94
C VAL A 4 -44.32 -74.72 -37.66
N LEU A 5 -43.63 -75.63 -36.97
CA LEU A 5 -42.81 -75.38 -35.81
C LEU A 5 -41.49 -74.68 -36.26
N GLY A 6 -41.25 -73.52 -35.71
CA GLY A 6 -39.96 -72.83 -35.82
C GLY A 6 -39.08 -73.07 -34.58
N LYS A 7 -37.91 -73.70 -34.80
CA LYS A 7 -36.92 -73.98 -33.75
C LYS A 7 -36.23 -72.73 -33.26
N GLY A 8 -36.39 -72.38 -31.98
CA GLY A 8 -35.63 -71.32 -31.32
C GLY A 8 -34.22 -71.72 -31.07
N ARG A 9 -33.25 -70.90 -31.55
CA ARG A 9 -31.84 -71.00 -31.21
C ARG A 9 -31.58 -70.09 -29.98
N ALA A 10 -31.23 -70.71 -28.88
CA ALA A 10 -30.71 -69.98 -27.72
C ALA A 10 -29.28 -69.47 -27.99
N ILE A 11 -29.11 -68.19 -27.96
CA ILE A 11 -27.79 -67.52 -27.99
C ILE A 11 -27.35 -67.29 -26.52
N ALA A 12 -26.34 -68.01 -26.10
CA ALA A 12 -25.69 -67.84 -24.83
C ALA A 12 -24.76 -66.57 -24.92
N VAL A 13 -25.12 -65.53 -24.23
CA VAL A 13 -24.24 -64.33 -24.08
C VAL A 13 -23.33 -64.57 -22.90
N ALA A 14 -22.03 -64.83 -23.19
CA ALA A 14 -20.98 -64.90 -22.18
C ALA A 14 -20.59 -63.44 -21.79
N ALA A 15 -20.95 -63.02 -20.59
CA ALA A 15 -20.53 -61.77 -20.03
C ALA A 15 -19.06 -61.86 -19.54
N ILE A 16 -18.14 -61.21 -20.25
CA ILE A 16 -16.74 -61.07 -19.81
C ILE A 16 -16.68 -59.91 -18.83
N ILE A 17 -16.54 -60.22 -17.54
CA ILE A 17 -16.25 -59.19 -16.50
C ILE A 17 -14.75 -58.93 -16.53
N ALA A 18 -14.36 -57.84 -17.17
CA ALA A 18 -12.98 -57.31 -17.07
C ALA A 18 -12.80 -56.62 -15.72
N LEU A 19 -12.11 -57.24 -14.78
CA LEU A 19 -11.63 -56.59 -13.55
C LEU A 19 -10.55 -55.58 -13.93
N PHE A 20 -10.89 -54.32 -13.95
CA PHE A 20 -9.90 -53.23 -13.96
C PHE A 20 -9.30 -53.10 -12.55
N ALA A 21 -8.09 -53.61 -12.36
CA ALA A 21 -7.28 -53.30 -11.17
C ALA A 21 -6.88 -51.83 -11.25
N ILE A 22 -7.54 -50.97 -10.46
CA ILE A 22 -7.16 -49.55 -10.27
C ILE A 22 -5.90 -49.59 -9.38
N PRO A 23 -4.75 -49.09 -9.84
CA PRO A 23 -3.60 -48.94 -8.96
C PRO A 23 -3.92 -47.87 -7.91
N VAL A 24 -4.07 -48.28 -6.67
CA VAL A 24 -4.09 -47.35 -5.51
C VAL A 24 -2.68 -46.80 -5.38
N GLY A 25 -2.45 -45.65 -6.00
CA GLY A 25 -1.22 -44.89 -5.81
C GLY A 25 -1.17 -44.45 -4.36
N VAL A 26 -0.24 -44.98 -3.58
CA VAL A 26 0.07 -44.49 -2.25
C VAL A 26 0.64 -43.07 -2.44
N ALA A 27 -0.17 -42.04 -2.20
CA ALA A 27 0.31 -40.63 -2.15
C ALA A 27 1.36 -40.58 -1.03
N GLY A 28 2.63 -40.50 -1.39
CA GLY A 28 3.69 -40.20 -0.43
C GLY A 28 3.40 -38.84 0.26
N PRO A 29 3.93 -38.63 1.48
CA PRO A 29 3.76 -37.35 2.16
C PRO A 29 4.23 -36.22 1.24
N ALA A 30 3.33 -35.30 0.90
CA ALA A 30 3.71 -34.10 0.15
C ALA A 30 4.76 -33.33 0.98
N ALA A 31 5.99 -33.26 0.45
CA ALA A 31 7.03 -32.44 1.08
C ALA A 31 6.50 -31.00 1.16
N ALA A 32 6.39 -30.48 2.39
CA ALA A 32 5.99 -29.08 2.58
C ALA A 32 6.99 -28.19 1.85
N ALA A 33 6.49 -27.25 1.03
CA ALA A 33 7.35 -26.28 0.37
C ALA A 33 8.19 -25.53 1.44
N PRO A 34 9.46 -25.23 1.17
CA PRO A 34 10.27 -24.46 2.10
C PRO A 34 9.58 -23.10 2.35
N PRO A 35 9.60 -22.63 3.60
CA PRO A 35 8.97 -21.36 3.91
C PRO A 35 9.61 -20.23 3.09
N PRO A 36 8.84 -19.19 2.66
CA PRO A 36 9.36 -18.09 1.86
C PRO A 36 10.51 -17.38 2.61
N PRO A 37 11.48 -16.77 1.92
CA PRO A 37 12.61 -16.06 2.56
C PRO A 37 12.13 -14.90 3.43
N VAL A 38 12.93 -14.51 4.43
CA VAL A 38 12.68 -13.32 5.26
C VAL A 38 12.87 -12.07 4.43
N ALA A 39 11.89 -11.18 4.39
CA ALA A 39 12.00 -9.90 3.71
C ALA A 39 12.99 -8.99 4.45
N LYS A 40 13.98 -8.48 3.73
CA LYS A 40 14.92 -7.45 4.19
C LYS A 40 14.32 -6.09 3.84
N TYR A 41 13.72 -5.46 4.84
CA TYR A 41 12.83 -4.33 4.67
C TYR A 41 13.51 -3.00 4.95
N VAL A 42 13.27 -2.01 4.09
CA VAL A 42 13.61 -0.59 4.30
C VAL A 42 12.36 0.25 4.05
N ALA A 43 12.02 1.12 5.00
CA ALA A 43 10.95 2.11 4.84
C ALA A 43 11.54 3.46 4.46
N LEU A 44 11.00 4.07 3.41
CA LEU A 44 11.33 5.38 2.88
C LEU A 44 10.10 6.29 2.93
N GLY A 45 10.32 7.58 2.96
CA GLY A 45 9.26 8.56 2.76
C GLY A 45 9.17 9.62 3.84
N ASP A 46 7.97 10.12 4.04
CA ASP A 46 7.62 11.28 4.85
C ASP A 46 7.17 10.93 6.28
N SER A 47 6.39 11.82 6.90
CA SER A 47 5.85 11.68 8.25
C SER A 47 4.97 10.43 8.43
N TYR A 48 4.20 10.04 7.41
CA TYR A 48 3.36 8.84 7.47
C TYR A 48 4.21 7.57 7.50
N ALA A 49 5.29 7.53 6.70
CA ALA A 49 6.25 6.43 6.74
C ALA A 49 7.10 6.45 8.02
N ALA A 50 7.39 7.61 8.58
CA ALA A 50 8.09 7.71 9.85
C ALA A 50 7.29 7.13 11.01
N GLY A 51 5.97 7.32 11.02
CA GLY A 51 5.08 6.93 12.12
C GLY A 51 4.66 8.09 13.00
N GLN A 52 4.70 9.33 12.45
CA GLN A 52 4.23 10.53 13.12
C GLN A 52 2.74 10.42 13.43
N GLY A 53 2.30 11.00 14.54
CA GLY A 53 0.92 10.93 15.04
C GLY A 53 0.73 9.97 16.23
N THR A 54 1.68 9.05 16.45
CA THR A 54 1.59 8.04 17.51
C THR A 54 1.92 8.57 18.90
N GLY A 55 2.56 9.74 19.00
CA GLY A 55 3.02 10.33 20.27
C GLY A 55 4.24 9.64 20.92
N VAL A 56 4.80 8.60 20.28
CA VAL A 56 5.99 7.88 20.74
C VAL A 56 7.05 7.89 19.66
N TYR A 57 8.14 8.61 19.85
CA TYR A 57 9.16 8.81 18.83
C TYR A 57 10.56 8.42 19.29
N LEU A 58 11.36 7.92 18.36
CA LEU A 58 12.75 7.48 18.58
C LEU A 58 13.77 8.57 18.31
N ASN A 59 13.45 9.56 17.48
CA ASN A 59 14.38 10.59 17.03
C ASN A 59 13.66 11.81 16.44
N ALA A 60 14.43 12.79 15.96
CA ALA A 60 13.92 14.04 15.39
C ALA A 60 13.16 13.87 14.05
N CYS A 61 13.29 12.73 13.37
CA CYS A 61 12.48 12.39 12.20
C CYS A 61 11.08 11.91 12.56
N LEU A 62 10.71 11.91 13.84
CA LEU A 62 9.47 11.39 14.41
C LEU A 62 9.19 9.92 14.01
N GLN A 63 10.26 9.13 13.89
CA GLN A 63 10.15 7.69 13.65
C GLN A 63 9.56 7.00 14.88
N SER A 64 8.57 6.14 14.65
CA SER A 64 7.85 5.46 15.72
C SER A 64 7.85 3.93 15.54
N PRO A 65 8.02 3.15 16.61
CA PRO A 65 7.81 1.72 16.57
C PRO A 65 6.32 1.35 16.39
N LEU A 66 5.40 2.30 16.64
CA LEU A 66 3.96 2.15 16.44
C LEU A 66 3.50 2.58 15.04
N GLY A 67 4.40 3.18 14.22
CA GLY A 67 4.15 3.42 12.82
C GLY A 67 4.12 2.12 12.00
N TYR A 68 3.57 2.16 10.79
CA TYR A 68 3.44 0.96 9.97
C TYR A 68 4.78 0.22 9.72
N PRO A 69 5.97 0.88 9.63
CA PRO A 69 7.21 0.14 9.47
C PRO A 69 7.54 -0.76 10.66
N GLY A 70 7.34 -0.28 11.89
CA GLY A 70 7.55 -1.07 13.10
C GLY A 70 6.51 -2.19 13.24
N LEU A 71 5.25 -1.93 12.87
CA LEU A 71 4.20 -2.94 12.88
C LEU A 71 4.44 -4.04 11.84
N LEU A 72 5.01 -3.71 10.68
CA LEU A 72 5.43 -4.69 9.68
C LEU A 72 6.62 -5.53 10.16
N ASP A 73 7.58 -4.92 10.86
CA ASP A 73 8.74 -5.62 11.45
C ASP A 73 8.31 -6.68 12.47
N ALA A 74 7.26 -6.39 13.24
CA ALA A 74 6.68 -7.33 14.20
C ALA A 74 6.00 -8.55 13.53
N GLN A 75 5.79 -8.53 12.21
CA GLN A 75 5.15 -9.63 11.49
C GLN A 75 6.16 -10.75 11.17
N PRO A 76 5.71 -12.01 11.11
CA PRO A 76 6.58 -13.12 10.72
C PRO A 76 7.24 -12.87 9.36
N ARG A 77 8.54 -13.15 9.27
CA ARG A 77 9.33 -13.10 8.04
C ARG A 77 9.52 -11.71 7.45
N VAL A 78 9.40 -10.67 8.24
CA VAL A 78 9.85 -9.31 7.94
C VAL A 78 10.99 -8.97 8.89
N ASN A 79 11.99 -8.28 8.40
CA ASN A 79 13.10 -7.75 9.19
C ASN A 79 13.37 -6.32 8.72
N LEU A 80 12.99 -5.34 9.52
CA LEU A 80 13.21 -3.94 9.24
C LEU A 80 14.69 -3.61 9.43
N LEU A 81 15.42 -3.52 8.32
CA LEU A 81 16.82 -3.13 8.33
C LEU A 81 16.98 -1.65 8.69
N ARG A 82 16.06 -0.82 8.17
CA ARG A 82 16.07 0.62 8.38
C ARG A 82 14.69 1.24 8.17
N ASN A 83 14.24 2.05 9.12
CA ASN A 83 13.29 3.11 8.84
C ASN A 83 14.11 4.36 8.49
N ALA A 84 14.10 4.77 7.22
CA ALA A 84 14.82 5.96 6.74
C ALA A 84 13.89 7.16 6.55
N ALA A 85 12.57 6.95 6.71
CA ALA A 85 11.56 7.99 6.56
C ALA A 85 11.74 9.11 7.60
N CYS A 86 11.40 10.32 7.21
CA CYS A 86 11.55 11.49 8.06
C CYS A 86 10.36 12.45 7.87
N THR A 87 9.87 13.01 8.97
CA THR A 87 8.82 14.03 8.94
C THR A 87 9.19 15.16 7.98
N GLY A 88 8.23 15.64 7.19
CA GLY A 88 8.42 16.73 6.23
C GLY A 88 9.17 16.36 4.95
N ALA A 89 9.59 15.09 4.76
CA ALA A 89 10.32 14.71 3.56
C ALA A 89 9.46 14.86 2.29
N ASP A 90 10.00 15.57 1.31
CA ASP A 90 9.61 15.62 -0.09
C ASP A 90 10.47 14.65 -0.92
N PHE A 91 10.39 14.70 -2.24
CA PHE A 91 11.18 13.81 -3.10
C PHE A 91 12.69 14.07 -3.00
N ASP A 92 13.13 15.33 -2.87
CA ASP A 92 14.55 15.66 -2.67
C ASP A 92 15.10 15.02 -1.37
N ALA A 93 14.32 15.09 -0.30
CA ALA A 93 14.67 14.44 0.96
C ALA A 93 14.67 12.91 0.84
N VAL A 94 13.68 12.32 0.11
CA VAL A 94 13.65 10.87 -0.15
C VAL A 94 14.86 10.42 -0.96
N ASP A 95 15.37 11.21 -1.90
CA ASP A 95 16.60 10.89 -2.63
C ASP A 95 17.81 10.69 -1.70
N THR A 96 17.89 11.47 -0.63
CA THR A 96 18.94 11.26 0.40
C THR A 96 18.75 9.95 1.17
N GLN A 97 17.49 9.51 1.35
CA GLN A 97 17.15 8.24 2.02
C GLN A 97 17.54 7.01 1.17
N LEU A 98 17.65 7.13 -0.15
CA LEU A 98 18.05 6.04 -1.05
C LEU A 98 19.40 5.43 -0.69
N SER A 99 20.29 6.19 -0.03
CA SER A 99 21.56 5.70 0.50
C SER A 99 21.43 4.57 1.53
N GLN A 100 20.24 4.35 2.09
CA GLN A 100 19.93 3.25 3.01
C GLN A 100 19.56 1.94 2.31
N LEU A 101 19.37 1.98 0.99
CA LEU A 101 19.09 0.82 0.16
C LEU A 101 20.38 0.12 -0.28
N ASN A 102 20.26 -1.16 -0.61
CA ASN A 102 21.33 -1.93 -1.23
C ASN A 102 20.76 -3.12 -2.02
N ARG A 103 21.63 -3.84 -2.76
CA ARG A 103 21.22 -5.00 -3.57
C ARG A 103 20.58 -6.15 -2.77
N GLY A 104 20.79 -6.18 -1.46
CA GLY A 104 20.21 -7.18 -0.56
C GLY A 104 18.84 -6.79 -0.02
N THR A 105 18.37 -5.55 -0.21
CA THR A 105 17.01 -5.12 0.14
C THR A 105 15.99 -5.86 -0.71
N THR A 106 14.96 -6.43 -0.09
CA THR A 106 13.93 -7.23 -0.80
C THR A 106 12.51 -6.71 -0.60
N LEU A 107 12.31 -5.76 0.30
CA LEU A 107 11.06 -5.05 0.50
C LEU A 107 11.36 -3.57 0.74
N VAL A 108 10.65 -2.69 0.03
CA VAL A 108 10.67 -1.25 0.24
C VAL A 108 9.24 -0.76 0.36
N THR A 109 8.93 0.04 1.37
CA THR A 109 7.71 0.85 1.38
C THR A 109 8.06 2.31 1.14
N LEU A 110 7.22 3.03 0.45
CA LEU A 110 7.38 4.45 0.13
C LEU A 110 6.06 5.18 0.32
N THR A 111 6.04 6.17 1.21
CA THR A 111 4.94 7.15 1.35
C THR A 111 5.54 8.53 1.12
N VAL A 112 5.17 9.21 0.04
CA VAL A 112 5.72 10.52 -0.33
C VAL A 112 4.76 11.27 -1.26
N GLY A 113 4.84 12.60 -1.25
CA GLY A 113 4.11 13.48 -2.17
C GLY A 113 3.27 14.54 -1.46
N ALA A 114 2.80 14.31 -0.22
CA ALA A 114 1.99 15.27 0.51
C ALA A 114 2.74 16.58 0.85
N ASN A 115 4.06 16.54 1.02
CA ASN A 115 4.84 17.74 1.34
C ASN A 115 5.07 18.65 0.13
N GLY A 116 5.02 18.15 -1.09
CA GLY A 116 5.12 18.94 -2.31
C GLY A 116 3.97 19.92 -2.54
N VAL A 117 2.78 19.65 -1.95
CA VAL A 117 1.64 20.58 -2.02
C VAL A 117 1.74 21.74 -1.02
N ASN A 118 2.78 21.81 -0.19
CA ASN A 118 2.93 22.83 0.84
C ASN A 118 1.68 22.98 1.72
N LEU A 119 1.23 21.87 2.31
CA LEU A 119 0.01 21.85 3.13
C LEU A 119 -0.01 22.93 4.23
N PRO A 120 1.09 23.25 4.96
CA PRO A 120 1.10 24.34 5.94
C PRO A 120 0.76 25.70 5.31
N GLY A 121 1.33 26.00 4.14
CA GLY A 121 1.04 27.24 3.40
C GLY A 121 -0.41 27.29 2.90
N LEU A 122 -0.93 26.17 2.42
CA LEU A 122 -2.33 26.03 2.01
C LEU A 122 -3.28 26.29 3.17
N LEU A 123 -3.04 25.68 4.33
CA LEU A 123 -3.85 25.90 5.53
C LEU A 123 -3.78 27.36 6.02
N ALA A 124 -2.59 27.96 6.05
CA ALA A 124 -2.42 29.37 6.44
C ALA A 124 -3.17 30.33 5.51
N ALA A 125 -3.22 30.02 4.22
CA ALA A 125 -3.93 30.83 3.23
C ALA A 125 -5.46 30.67 3.29
N CYS A 126 -5.97 29.47 3.64
CA CYS A 126 -7.38 29.12 3.48
C CYS A 126 -8.18 29.05 4.79
N VAL A 127 -7.54 28.74 5.93
CA VAL A 127 -8.28 28.53 7.20
C VAL A 127 -8.97 29.80 7.73
N PRO A 128 -8.38 31.00 7.66
CA PRO A 128 -9.07 32.20 8.12
C PRO A 128 -10.32 32.53 7.29
N ASP A 129 -10.21 32.40 5.97
CA ASP A 129 -11.30 32.64 5.01
C ASP A 129 -11.01 31.93 3.69
N PRO A 130 -11.72 30.86 3.34
CA PRO A 130 -11.48 30.09 2.11
C PRO A 130 -11.87 30.84 0.83
N THR A 131 -12.49 32.02 0.91
CA THR A 131 -12.94 32.82 -0.23
C THR A 131 -11.94 33.87 -0.68
N VAL A 132 -10.82 34.03 0.03
CA VAL A 132 -9.82 35.04 -0.32
C VAL A 132 -8.96 34.59 -1.53
N PRO A 133 -8.52 35.54 -2.41
CA PRO A 133 -7.70 35.23 -3.57
C PRO A 133 -6.40 34.47 -3.23
N LEU A 134 -5.84 34.65 -2.05
CA LEU A 134 -4.66 33.94 -1.59
C LEU A 134 -4.93 32.44 -1.42
N CYS A 135 -6.11 32.06 -0.92
CA CYS A 135 -6.51 30.65 -0.82
C CYS A 135 -6.69 30.03 -2.21
N GLU A 136 -7.36 30.71 -3.14
CA GLU A 136 -7.50 30.23 -4.53
C GLU A 136 -6.14 30.04 -5.20
N LEU A 137 -5.20 30.95 -5.00
CA LEU A 137 -3.84 30.82 -5.50
C LEU A 137 -3.13 29.60 -4.90
N ALA A 138 -3.21 29.40 -3.58
CA ALA A 138 -2.57 28.26 -2.91
C ALA A 138 -3.14 26.91 -3.40
N ILE A 139 -4.46 26.81 -3.57
CA ILE A 139 -5.13 25.64 -4.15
C ILE A 139 -4.65 25.41 -5.60
N GLY A 140 -4.56 26.49 -6.40
CA GLY A 140 -4.09 26.42 -7.78
C GLY A 140 -2.65 25.91 -7.87
N MET A 141 -1.76 26.35 -7.00
CA MET A 141 -0.38 25.85 -6.91
C MET A 141 -0.32 24.37 -6.52
N ALA A 142 -1.07 23.96 -5.50
CA ALA A 142 -1.16 22.56 -5.08
C ALA A 142 -1.66 21.65 -6.24
N ASN A 143 -2.73 22.05 -6.91
CA ASN A 143 -3.28 21.31 -8.04
C ASN A 143 -2.29 21.24 -9.23
N THR A 144 -1.53 22.31 -9.47
CA THR A 144 -0.50 22.33 -10.52
C THR A 144 0.59 21.31 -10.19
N TYR A 145 1.13 21.31 -8.96
CA TYR A 145 2.11 20.33 -8.53
C TYR A 145 1.59 18.90 -8.69
N LEU A 146 0.39 18.61 -8.20
CA LEU A 146 -0.22 17.28 -8.33
C LEU A 146 -0.37 16.83 -9.78
N ALA A 147 -0.68 17.77 -10.68
CA ALA A 147 -0.93 17.45 -12.08
C ALA A 147 0.35 17.32 -12.92
N THR A 148 1.42 18.03 -12.57
CA THR A 148 2.60 18.17 -13.46
C THR A 148 3.90 17.60 -12.87
N GLU A 149 4.07 17.61 -11.55
CA GLU A 149 5.35 17.26 -10.89
C GLU A 149 5.29 15.91 -10.17
N LEU A 150 4.22 15.65 -9.40
CA LEU A 150 4.12 14.46 -8.55
C LEU A 150 4.37 13.14 -9.30
N GLY A 151 3.79 12.98 -10.49
CA GLY A 151 3.94 11.76 -11.29
C GLY A 151 5.37 11.54 -11.78
N PRO A 152 6.00 12.53 -12.44
CA PRO A 152 7.40 12.48 -12.81
C PRO A 152 8.35 12.18 -11.66
N GLU A 153 8.27 12.92 -10.55
CA GLU A 153 9.13 12.73 -9.37
C GLU A 153 9.01 11.32 -8.78
N LEU A 154 7.77 10.81 -8.65
CA LEU A 154 7.56 9.42 -8.22
C LEU A 154 8.17 8.42 -9.22
N GLY A 155 8.01 8.65 -10.51
CA GLY A 155 8.57 7.80 -11.55
C GLY A 155 10.09 7.70 -11.48
N GLU A 156 10.79 8.82 -11.29
CA GLU A 156 12.24 8.89 -11.10
C GLU A 156 12.69 8.17 -9.84
N THR A 157 12.00 8.40 -8.72
CA THR A 157 12.29 7.72 -7.45
C THR A 157 12.11 6.20 -7.57
N LEU A 158 11.05 5.71 -8.21
CA LEU A 158 10.83 4.28 -8.43
C LEU A 158 11.91 3.65 -9.31
N ALA A 159 12.37 4.35 -10.34
CA ALA A 159 13.48 3.91 -11.18
C ALA A 159 14.80 3.83 -10.39
N ALA A 160 15.08 4.82 -9.54
CA ALA A 160 16.26 4.83 -8.67
C ALA A 160 16.22 3.67 -7.65
N ILE A 161 15.11 3.45 -6.96
CA ILE A 161 14.94 2.31 -6.02
C ILE A 161 15.17 0.99 -6.77
N SER A 162 14.56 0.80 -7.93
CA SER A 162 14.68 -0.42 -8.73
C SER A 162 16.12 -0.67 -9.19
N SER A 163 16.87 0.39 -9.50
CA SER A 163 18.28 0.30 -9.89
C SER A 163 19.18 -0.13 -8.72
N ILE A 164 18.95 0.43 -7.52
CA ILE A 164 19.75 0.14 -6.32
C ILE A 164 19.39 -1.23 -5.75
N SER A 165 18.11 -1.57 -5.74
CA SER A 165 17.54 -2.79 -5.12
C SER A 165 16.72 -3.59 -6.13
N PRO A 166 17.34 -4.20 -7.15
CA PRO A 166 16.63 -4.81 -8.29
C PRO A 166 15.74 -6.01 -7.92
N ASN A 167 15.92 -6.58 -6.73
CA ASN A 167 15.11 -7.69 -6.24
C ASN A 167 14.02 -7.24 -5.24
N ALA A 168 13.90 -5.94 -4.97
CA ALA A 168 12.94 -5.45 -4.01
C ALA A 168 11.51 -5.45 -4.60
N ARG A 169 10.56 -5.91 -3.80
CA ARG A 169 9.17 -5.52 -3.95
C ARG A 169 9.00 -4.12 -3.40
N ILE A 170 8.52 -3.19 -4.22
CA ILE A 170 8.26 -1.81 -3.83
C ILE A 170 6.76 -1.66 -3.57
N VAL A 171 6.38 -1.17 -2.40
CA VAL A 171 5.00 -0.84 -2.06
C VAL A 171 4.90 0.66 -1.87
N VAL A 172 4.29 1.34 -2.83
CA VAL A 172 3.94 2.77 -2.70
C VAL A 172 2.59 2.85 -2.01
N THR A 173 2.47 3.65 -0.98
CA THR A 173 1.20 3.82 -0.28
C THR A 173 0.52 5.12 -0.67
N GLY A 174 -0.81 5.12 -0.68
CA GLY A 174 -1.60 6.35 -0.70
C GLY A 174 -1.71 6.98 0.67
N TYR A 175 -2.51 8.04 0.75
CA TYR A 175 -2.88 8.72 1.99
C TYR A 175 -4.36 8.49 2.28
N PRO A 176 -4.75 8.35 3.56
CA PRO A 176 -6.16 8.32 3.95
C PRO A 176 -6.81 9.68 3.68
N LEU A 177 -8.13 9.71 3.52
CA LEU A 177 -8.86 10.97 3.49
C LEU A 177 -8.75 11.63 4.87
N PRO A 178 -8.16 12.84 4.95
CA PRO A 178 -7.77 13.38 6.25
C PRO A 178 -8.96 13.86 7.09
N LEU A 179 -10.10 14.16 6.47
CA LEU A 179 -11.24 14.75 7.15
C LEU A 179 -12.50 13.90 7.01
N ALA A 180 -13.35 13.92 8.02
CA ALA A 180 -14.66 13.31 7.95
C ALA A 180 -15.50 13.91 6.80
N PRO A 181 -16.43 13.12 6.18
CA PRO A 181 -17.29 13.64 5.12
C PRO A 181 -18.07 14.90 5.55
N GLY A 182 -18.06 15.92 4.69
CA GLY A 182 -18.72 17.20 4.95
C GLY A 182 -17.86 18.25 5.68
N VAL A 183 -16.68 17.87 6.16
CA VAL A 183 -15.69 18.78 6.75
C VAL A 183 -14.67 19.14 5.68
N ALA A 184 -14.75 20.28 5.06
CA ALA A 184 -13.81 20.77 4.03
C ALA A 184 -13.51 19.72 2.91
N ASN A 185 -14.53 19.40 2.11
CA ASN A 185 -14.45 18.42 1.01
C ASN A 185 -13.28 18.67 0.03
N THR A 186 -12.92 19.92 -0.22
CA THR A 186 -11.82 20.31 -1.11
C THR A 186 -10.48 19.68 -0.71
N VAL A 187 -10.22 19.51 0.60
CA VAL A 187 -8.99 18.86 1.08
C VAL A 187 -9.02 17.36 0.75
N ASN A 188 -10.15 16.71 1.02
CA ASN A 188 -10.33 15.31 0.66
C ASN A 188 -10.24 15.08 -0.85
N ASP A 189 -10.81 15.98 -1.67
CA ASP A 189 -10.73 15.92 -3.14
C ASP A 189 -9.27 16.04 -3.62
N GLY A 190 -8.48 16.91 -3.00
CA GLY A 190 -7.03 17.03 -3.27
C GLY A 190 -6.27 15.74 -2.95
N VAL A 191 -6.58 15.09 -1.83
CA VAL A 191 -5.96 13.79 -1.47
C VAL A 191 -6.42 12.67 -2.40
N LEU A 192 -7.68 12.66 -2.82
CA LEU A 192 -8.15 11.70 -3.84
C LEU A 192 -7.41 11.88 -5.16
N PHE A 193 -7.21 13.13 -5.60
CA PHE A 193 -6.45 13.42 -6.82
C PHE A 193 -4.98 13.00 -6.69
N MET A 194 -4.33 13.31 -5.55
CA MET A 194 -2.98 12.85 -5.25
C MET A 194 -2.88 11.31 -5.32
N ASN A 195 -3.77 10.59 -4.64
CA ASN A 195 -3.81 9.14 -4.64
C ASN A 195 -4.04 8.57 -6.06
N PHE A 196 -4.85 9.23 -6.88
CA PHE A 196 -5.04 8.87 -8.28
C PHE A 196 -3.73 9.01 -9.07
N VAL A 197 -3.00 10.12 -8.93
CA VAL A 197 -1.71 10.31 -9.62
C VAL A 197 -0.69 9.26 -9.14
N LEU A 198 -0.56 9.04 -7.83
CA LEU A 198 0.33 8.01 -7.28
C LEU A 198 0.02 6.63 -7.84
N SER A 199 -1.24 6.22 -7.83
CA SER A 199 -1.67 4.88 -8.29
C SER A 199 -1.47 4.69 -9.80
N THR A 200 -1.73 5.71 -10.60
CA THR A 200 -1.54 5.65 -12.06
C THR A 200 -0.06 5.59 -12.43
N THR A 201 0.80 6.35 -11.73
CA THR A 201 2.26 6.30 -11.92
C THR A 201 2.81 4.91 -11.54
N VAL A 202 2.39 4.36 -10.41
CA VAL A 202 2.76 2.99 -10.00
C VAL A 202 2.32 1.96 -11.03
N THR A 203 1.10 2.08 -11.55
CA THR A 203 0.58 1.17 -12.59
C THR A 203 1.42 1.26 -13.86
N ALA A 204 1.81 2.46 -14.28
CA ALA A 204 2.66 2.66 -15.44
C ALA A 204 4.06 2.06 -15.24
N ALA A 205 4.68 2.26 -14.06
CA ALA A 205 5.97 1.67 -13.72
C ALA A 205 5.92 0.13 -13.71
N ALA A 206 4.87 -0.45 -13.14
CA ALA A 206 4.65 -1.91 -13.14
C ALA A 206 4.49 -2.46 -14.57
N ALA A 207 3.77 -1.75 -15.44
CA ALA A 207 3.63 -2.12 -16.85
C ALA A 207 4.97 -2.08 -17.62
N GLN A 208 5.94 -1.29 -17.15
CA GLN A 208 7.31 -1.24 -17.66
C GLN A 208 8.24 -2.29 -17.04
N GLY A 209 7.72 -3.14 -16.15
CA GLY A 209 8.46 -4.26 -15.54
C GLY A 209 9.03 -3.97 -14.16
N ALA A 210 8.75 -2.82 -13.54
CA ALA A 210 9.12 -2.59 -12.15
C ALA A 210 8.32 -3.50 -11.20
N ASN A 211 8.99 -4.06 -10.18
CA ASN A 211 8.30 -4.87 -9.15
C ASN A 211 7.67 -3.96 -8.09
N VAL A 212 6.67 -3.20 -8.50
CA VAL A 212 5.99 -2.19 -7.68
C VAL A 212 4.49 -2.44 -7.61
N VAL A 213 3.88 -2.05 -6.49
CA VAL A 213 2.44 -2.09 -6.26
C VAL A 213 1.99 -0.86 -5.46
N TYR A 214 0.77 -0.44 -5.70
CA TYR A 214 0.11 0.59 -4.91
C TYR A 214 -0.73 -0.02 -3.79
N ALA A 215 -0.57 0.51 -2.58
CA ALA A 215 -1.38 0.16 -1.41
C ALA A 215 -2.39 1.29 -1.15
N ASP A 216 -3.63 1.07 -1.57
CA ASP A 216 -4.72 2.03 -1.33
C ASP A 216 -5.23 1.88 0.11
N VAL A 217 -4.91 2.85 0.94
CA VAL A 217 -5.35 2.91 2.34
C VAL A 217 -6.69 3.61 2.52
N THR A 218 -7.22 4.26 1.47
CA THR A 218 -8.43 5.08 1.53
C THR A 218 -9.62 4.31 2.09
N VAL A 219 -9.82 3.07 1.59
CA VAL A 219 -10.96 2.23 1.99
C VAL A 219 -10.88 1.81 3.46
N ALA A 220 -9.67 1.51 3.95
CA ALA A 220 -9.48 1.11 5.35
C ALA A 220 -9.77 2.24 6.33
N PHE A 221 -9.63 3.50 5.90
CA PHE A 221 -9.88 4.69 6.70
C PHE A 221 -11.28 5.32 6.49
N LEU A 222 -12.17 4.66 5.71
CA LEU A 222 -13.53 5.19 5.53
C LEU A 222 -14.25 5.30 6.88
N GLY A 223 -14.73 6.52 7.21
CA GLY A 223 -15.40 6.81 8.47
C GLY A 223 -14.45 7.21 9.61
N HIS A 224 -13.13 7.17 9.39
CA HIS A 224 -12.10 7.43 10.41
C HIS A 224 -11.28 8.71 10.16
N GLY A 225 -11.74 9.59 9.28
CA GLY A 225 -11.16 10.93 9.10
C GLY A 225 -11.30 11.79 10.36
N ALA A 226 -10.40 12.77 10.52
CA ALA A 226 -10.45 13.72 11.62
C ALA A 226 -11.80 14.44 11.66
N PHE A 227 -12.25 14.79 12.87
CA PHE A 227 -13.54 15.40 13.19
C PHE A 227 -14.76 14.51 12.89
N GLY A 228 -14.54 13.21 12.74
CA GLY A 228 -15.56 12.19 12.64
C GLY A 228 -15.92 11.57 14.00
N PRO A 229 -16.87 10.61 14.03
CA PRO A 229 -17.29 9.96 15.28
C PRO A 229 -16.24 8.98 15.86
N ASP A 230 -15.32 8.49 15.04
CA ASP A 230 -14.30 7.50 15.41
C ASP A 230 -12.99 7.80 14.63
N PRO A 231 -12.28 8.90 14.97
CA PRO A 231 -11.15 9.38 14.19
C PRO A 231 -9.89 8.53 14.46
N TRP A 232 -9.23 8.12 13.36
CA TRP A 232 -7.90 7.49 13.40
C TRP A 232 -6.79 8.46 12.95
N LEU A 233 -7.13 9.73 12.82
CA LEU A 233 -6.22 10.82 12.52
C LEU A 233 -6.31 11.87 13.64
N GLY A 234 -5.18 12.49 13.98
CA GLY A 234 -5.15 13.54 14.99
C GLY A 234 -5.99 14.76 14.61
N GLU A 235 -6.70 15.33 15.59
CA GLU A 235 -7.71 16.37 15.37
C GLU A 235 -7.32 17.75 15.89
N ASP A 236 -6.25 17.86 16.68
CA ASP A 236 -5.83 19.12 17.30
C ASP A 236 -4.89 19.93 16.38
N PRO A 237 -5.35 21.00 15.71
CA PRO A 237 -4.52 21.82 14.85
C PRO A 237 -3.42 22.60 15.61
N ALA A 238 -3.52 22.73 16.93
CA ALA A 238 -2.47 23.33 17.75
C ALA A 238 -1.32 22.35 18.03
N ASN A 239 -1.49 21.07 17.73
CA ASN A 239 -0.46 20.04 17.87
C ASN A 239 -0.02 19.52 16.48
N PRO A 240 0.98 20.16 15.84
CA PRO A 240 1.41 19.79 14.51
C PRO A 240 2.04 18.37 14.42
N GLU A 241 2.45 17.79 15.54
CA GLU A 241 2.96 16.41 15.55
C GLU A 241 1.87 15.37 15.27
N THR A 242 0.65 15.63 15.72
CA THR A 242 -0.45 14.66 15.59
C THR A 242 -1.48 15.09 14.56
N PHE A 243 -1.62 16.39 14.30
CA PHE A 243 -2.66 16.91 13.43
C PHE A 243 -2.63 16.27 12.05
N LEU A 244 -3.75 15.64 11.66
CA LEU A 244 -3.96 14.90 10.42
C LEU A 244 -2.97 13.74 10.16
N HIS A 245 -2.22 13.31 11.20
CA HIS A 245 -1.39 12.11 11.12
C HIS A 245 -2.10 10.92 11.78
N PRO A 246 -1.83 9.69 11.32
CA PRO A 246 -2.49 8.52 11.86
C PRO A 246 -2.16 8.28 13.35
N THR A 247 -3.18 7.94 14.12
CA THR A 247 -3.01 7.40 15.47
C THR A 247 -2.38 6.01 15.43
N ALA A 248 -2.06 5.43 16.59
CA ALA A 248 -1.58 4.03 16.65
C ALA A 248 -2.59 3.04 16.05
N GLU A 249 -3.90 3.29 16.20
CA GLU A 249 -4.96 2.46 15.58
C GLU A 249 -4.99 2.64 14.06
N GLY A 250 -4.88 3.88 13.57
CA GLY A 250 -4.78 4.16 12.15
C GLY A 250 -3.57 3.46 11.51
N TYR A 251 -2.43 3.42 12.20
CA TYR A 251 -1.26 2.70 11.71
C TYR A 251 -1.43 1.17 11.67
N GLN A 252 -2.24 0.58 12.56
CA GLN A 252 -2.57 -0.85 12.47
C GLN A 252 -3.34 -1.14 11.17
N ALA A 253 -4.35 -0.33 10.85
CA ALA A 253 -5.07 -0.44 9.59
C ALA A 253 -4.15 -0.23 8.38
N TYR A 254 -3.27 0.78 8.45
CA TYR A 254 -2.28 1.07 7.41
C TYR A 254 -1.36 -0.13 7.15
N ALA A 255 -0.77 -0.70 8.20
CA ALA A 255 0.09 -1.88 8.13
C ALA A 255 -0.64 -3.11 7.59
N ALA A 256 -1.92 -3.29 7.91
CA ALA A 256 -2.75 -4.38 7.40
C ALA A 256 -2.92 -4.29 5.87
N VAL A 257 -3.19 -3.08 5.33
CA VAL A 257 -3.30 -2.85 3.88
C VAL A 257 -1.98 -3.16 3.17
N ILE A 258 -0.85 -2.65 3.69
CA ILE A 258 0.47 -2.94 3.11
C ILE A 258 0.76 -4.45 3.13
N SER A 259 0.43 -5.13 4.22
CA SER A 259 0.66 -6.57 4.37
C SER A 259 -0.11 -7.41 3.34
N ALA A 260 -1.26 -6.94 2.90
CA ALA A 260 -2.10 -7.64 1.92
C ALA A 260 -1.52 -7.61 0.49
N VAL A 261 -0.63 -6.65 0.17
CA VAL A 261 -0.13 -6.42 -1.19
C VAL A 261 1.38 -6.60 -1.35
N ARG A 262 2.14 -6.70 -0.24
CA ARG A 262 3.60 -6.86 -0.23
C ARG A 262 4.10 -8.24 -0.69
#